data_dd78213a822bbf1edc05eaa424a2925b
#
_entry.id   dd78213a822bbf1edc05eaa424a2925b
#
_cell.length_a   1.000
_cell.length_b   1.000
_cell.length_c   1.000
_cell.angle_alpha   90.00
_cell.angle_beta   90.00
_cell.angle_gamma   90.00
#
_symmetry.space_group_name_H-M   'P 1'
#
loop_
_entity.id
_entity.type
_entity.pdbx_description
1 polymer ?
#
loop_
_entity_poly.entity_id
_entity_poly.type
_entity_poly.pdbx_seq_one_letter_code
_entity_poly.pdbx_strand_id
1 'polypeptide(L)'
;MRSGIKPRKTPKQQRSQRTREEILEATAHLLNDRPLDEVSTNHIAQKTGISIGTLYKYYPNKDSILADLSLRYMQEDAELFENLFEKYKGRSLKDLIEEAAETLVQIHRKNARVRGVVYQNFERLGLMTEAQSARRRIQTKGTELFSGLDSALMWVTLTAISSTVFAMSQLSPQHRNWEFARNLCRQALGLLMASRA
;
A
#
# COMPACT_ATOMS: atom_id res chain seq x y z
N MET A 1 -3.11 8.87 -14.97
CA MET A 1 -2.46 7.61 -15.39
C MET A 1 -1.93 7.73 -16.81
N ARG A 2 -0.66 7.42 -17.05
CA ARG A 2 -0.05 7.54 -18.40
C ARG A 2 -0.69 6.56 -19.37
N SER A 3 -0.84 6.97 -20.66
CA SER A 3 -1.35 6.08 -21.72
C SER A 3 -0.46 4.82 -21.83
N GLY A 4 -1.06 3.65 -21.93
CA GLY A 4 -0.35 2.35 -22.03
C GLY A 4 -0.07 1.63 -20.72
N ILE A 5 -0.37 2.25 -19.55
CA ILE A 5 -0.17 1.62 -18.22
C ILE A 5 -1.46 0.94 -17.71
N LYS A 6 -2.60 1.19 -18.34
CA LYS A 6 -3.88 0.56 -17.95
C LYS A 6 -3.94 -0.91 -18.40
N PRO A 7 -4.61 -1.78 -17.62
CA PRO A 7 -4.92 -3.14 -18.05
C PRO A 7 -5.70 -3.12 -19.38
N ARG A 8 -5.37 -3.99 -20.30
CA ARG A 8 -6.06 -4.08 -21.62
C ARG A 8 -7.50 -4.56 -21.51
N LYS A 9 -7.83 -5.28 -20.44
CA LYS A 9 -9.14 -5.89 -20.27
C LYS A 9 -9.62 -5.76 -18.83
N THR A 10 -10.79 -5.14 -18.66
CA THR A 10 -11.48 -5.18 -17.37
C THR A 10 -12.14 -6.56 -17.25
N PRO A 11 -11.82 -7.33 -16.21
CA PRO A 11 -12.39 -8.66 -16.04
C PRO A 11 -13.92 -8.55 -15.85
N LYS A 12 -14.69 -9.12 -16.77
CA LYS A 12 -16.15 -9.23 -16.65
C LYS A 12 -16.60 -10.58 -16.09
N GLN A 13 -15.69 -11.56 -16.01
CA GLN A 13 -15.96 -12.94 -15.60
C GLN A 13 -15.04 -13.34 -14.45
N GLN A 14 -15.55 -14.11 -13.52
CA GLN A 14 -14.81 -14.58 -12.33
C GLN A 14 -13.45 -15.24 -12.65
N ARG A 15 -13.38 -16.05 -13.72
CA ARG A 15 -12.12 -16.65 -14.20
C ARG A 15 -11.08 -15.61 -14.61
N SER A 16 -11.53 -14.53 -15.24
CA SER A 16 -10.63 -13.47 -15.70
C SER A 16 -10.09 -12.63 -14.53
N GLN A 17 -10.92 -12.40 -13.50
CA GLN A 17 -10.48 -11.75 -12.25
C GLN A 17 -9.44 -12.59 -11.53
N ARG A 18 -9.69 -13.89 -11.39
CA ARG A 18 -8.77 -14.82 -10.76
C ARG A 18 -7.40 -14.85 -11.44
N THR A 19 -7.38 -14.91 -12.79
CA THR A 19 -6.09 -14.87 -13.52
C THR A 19 -5.37 -13.54 -13.31
N ARG A 20 -6.09 -12.41 -13.25
CA ARG A 20 -5.49 -11.11 -12.93
C ARG A 20 -4.85 -11.11 -11.53
N GLU A 21 -5.53 -11.63 -10.54
CA GLU A 21 -5.01 -11.74 -9.17
C GLU A 21 -3.78 -12.65 -9.11
N GLU A 22 -3.81 -13.81 -9.77
CA GLU A 22 -2.67 -14.73 -9.87
C GLU A 22 -1.43 -14.06 -10.51
N ILE A 23 -1.62 -13.19 -11.52
CA ILE A 23 -0.53 -12.40 -12.13
C ILE A 23 0.03 -11.40 -11.12
N LEU A 24 -0.82 -10.69 -10.37
CA LEU A 24 -0.39 -9.71 -9.37
C LEU A 24 0.34 -10.38 -8.21
N GLU A 25 -0.13 -11.53 -7.74
CA GLU A 25 0.52 -12.30 -6.68
C GLU A 25 1.89 -12.82 -7.13
N ALA A 26 1.97 -13.42 -8.33
CA ALA A 26 3.23 -13.87 -8.90
C ALA A 26 4.24 -12.73 -9.04
N THR A 27 3.76 -11.53 -9.43
CA THR A 27 4.60 -10.34 -9.51
C THR A 27 5.10 -9.90 -8.14
N ALA A 28 4.23 -9.87 -7.14
CA ALA A 28 4.61 -9.54 -5.77
C ALA A 28 5.65 -10.53 -5.21
N HIS A 29 5.49 -11.82 -5.44
CA HIS A 29 6.47 -12.84 -5.06
C HIS A 29 7.83 -12.58 -5.72
N LEU A 30 7.86 -12.34 -7.03
CA LEU A 30 9.11 -12.08 -7.74
C LEU A 30 9.81 -10.81 -7.23
N LEU A 31 9.05 -9.75 -6.91
CA LEU A 31 9.59 -8.51 -6.36
C LEU A 31 10.08 -8.63 -4.91
N ASN A 32 9.61 -9.62 -4.15
CA ASN A 32 10.20 -9.94 -2.85
C ASN A 32 11.59 -10.58 -2.97
N ASP A 33 11.80 -11.36 -4.03
CA ASP A 33 13.01 -12.16 -4.22
C ASP A 33 14.12 -11.39 -4.96
N ARG A 34 13.76 -10.49 -5.89
CA ARG A 34 14.70 -9.81 -6.77
C ARG A 34 14.31 -8.36 -7.10
N PRO A 35 15.26 -7.51 -7.54
CA PRO A 35 15.01 -6.13 -7.96
C PRO A 35 14.03 -6.05 -9.16
N LEU A 36 13.36 -4.90 -9.31
CA LEU A 36 12.37 -4.66 -10.36
C LEU A 36 12.94 -4.80 -11.79
N ASP A 37 14.17 -4.39 -12.00
CA ASP A 37 14.88 -4.47 -13.30
C ASP A 37 15.14 -5.91 -13.72
N GLU A 38 15.36 -6.82 -12.79
CA GLU A 38 15.51 -8.25 -13.03
C GLU A 38 14.20 -9.01 -13.24
N VAL A 39 13.05 -8.39 -12.95
CA VAL A 39 11.73 -8.99 -13.17
C VAL A 39 11.26 -8.69 -14.58
N SER A 40 11.00 -9.73 -15.38
CA SER A 40 10.43 -9.65 -16.73
C SER A 40 9.00 -10.21 -16.80
N THR A 41 8.26 -9.83 -17.85
CA THR A 41 6.94 -10.42 -18.14
C THR A 41 7.00 -11.94 -18.35
N ASN A 42 8.12 -12.46 -18.90
CA ASN A 42 8.35 -13.91 -19.02
C ASN A 42 8.46 -14.58 -17.64
N HIS A 43 9.20 -13.98 -16.71
CA HIS A 43 9.29 -14.50 -15.34
C HIS A 43 7.91 -14.52 -14.66
N ILE A 44 7.11 -13.46 -14.87
CA ILE A 44 5.75 -13.37 -14.31
C ILE A 44 4.84 -14.45 -14.92
N ALA A 45 4.84 -14.60 -16.25
CA ALA A 45 4.04 -15.61 -16.92
C ALA A 45 4.40 -17.03 -16.47
N GLN A 46 5.69 -17.34 -16.39
CA GLN A 46 6.19 -18.61 -15.88
C GLN A 46 5.76 -18.88 -14.43
N LYS A 47 5.92 -17.87 -13.54
CA LYS A 47 5.54 -17.99 -12.13
C LYS A 47 4.03 -18.17 -11.94
N THR A 48 3.22 -17.55 -12.83
CA THR A 48 1.76 -17.67 -12.84
C THR A 48 1.29 -18.99 -13.47
N GLY A 49 2.14 -19.70 -14.22
CA GLY A 49 1.76 -20.90 -14.95
C GLY A 49 0.92 -20.64 -16.21
N ILE A 50 1.01 -19.43 -16.80
CA ILE A 50 0.30 -19.06 -18.02
C ILE A 50 1.26 -18.80 -19.18
N SER A 51 0.75 -18.87 -20.42
CA SER A 51 1.56 -18.48 -21.58
C SER A 51 1.80 -16.96 -21.60
N ILE A 52 2.93 -16.54 -22.16
CA ILE A 52 3.24 -15.11 -22.34
C ILE A 52 2.17 -14.39 -23.18
N GLY A 53 1.60 -15.06 -24.18
CA GLY A 53 0.48 -14.53 -24.97
C GLY A 53 -0.78 -14.34 -24.13
N THR A 54 -1.01 -15.18 -23.14
CA THR A 54 -2.10 -15.00 -22.18
C THR A 54 -1.85 -13.78 -21.30
N LEU A 55 -0.64 -13.62 -20.76
CA LEU A 55 -0.27 -12.45 -19.94
C LEU A 55 -0.51 -11.15 -20.72
N TYR A 56 -0.08 -11.06 -21.97
CA TYR A 56 -0.26 -9.88 -22.81
C TYR A 56 -1.73 -9.57 -23.19
N LYS A 57 -2.66 -10.52 -23.00
CA LYS A 57 -4.11 -10.21 -23.08
C LYS A 57 -4.60 -9.38 -21.91
N TYR A 58 -3.96 -9.47 -20.73
CA TYR A 58 -4.30 -8.72 -19.52
C TYR A 58 -3.50 -7.42 -19.41
N TYR A 59 -2.20 -7.47 -19.66
CA TYR A 59 -1.29 -6.36 -19.43
C TYR A 59 -0.40 -6.12 -20.64
N PRO A 60 -0.34 -4.89 -21.19
CA PRO A 60 0.49 -4.59 -22.35
C PRO A 60 2.01 -4.62 -22.05
N ASN A 61 2.41 -4.44 -20.82
CA ASN A 61 3.80 -4.41 -20.37
C ASN A 61 3.91 -4.59 -18.85
N LYS A 62 5.16 -4.68 -18.35
CA LYS A 62 5.48 -4.82 -16.93
C LYS A 62 4.96 -3.64 -16.11
N ASP A 63 5.04 -2.42 -16.64
CA ASP A 63 4.59 -1.23 -15.92
C ASP A 63 3.09 -1.22 -15.66
N SER A 64 2.28 -1.77 -16.57
CA SER A 64 0.83 -1.93 -16.35
C SER A 64 0.50 -2.95 -15.26
N ILE A 65 1.32 -3.99 -15.10
CA ILE A 65 1.19 -4.95 -13.99
C ILE A 65 1.57 -4.26 -12.68
N LEU A 66 2.69 -3.53 -12.67
CA LEU A 66 3.15 -2.82 -11.49
C LEU A 66 2.15 -1.73 -11.06
N ALA A 67 1.56 -1.00 -12.02
CA ALA A 67 0.54 0.00 -11.73
C ALA A 67 -0.70 -0.63 -11.10
N ASP A 68 -1.16 -1.76 -11.60
CA ASP A 68 -2.31 -2.48 -11.07
C ASP A 68 -2.03 -3.06 -9.66
N LEU A 69 -0.83 -3.60 -9.46
CA LEU A 69 -0.37 -4.03 -8.14
C LEU A 69 -0.31 -2.87 -7.13
N SER A 70 0.13 -1.70 -7.58
CA SER A 70 0.18 -0.48 -6.77
C SER A 70 -1.21 -0.02 -6.34
N LEU A 71 -2.17 -0.01 -7.28
CA LEU A 71 -3.56 0.34 -6.98
C LEU A 71 -4.21 -0.64 -6.00
N ARG A 72 -3.92 -1.94 -6.12
CA ARG A 72 -4.38 -2.96 -5.17
C ARG A 72 -3.87 -2.67 -3.77
N TYR A 73 -2.58 -2.44 -3.58
CA TYR A 73 -2.03 -2.12 -2.26
C TYR A 73 -2.59 -0.83 -1.67
N MET A 74 -2.78 0.23 -2.49
CA MET A 74 -3.41 1.47 -2.03
C MET A 74 -4.84 1.22 -1.52
N GLN A 75 -5.59 0.38 -2.22
CA GLN A 75 -6.96 0.06 -1.85
C GLN A 75 -7.02 -0.79 -0.59
N GLU A 76 -6.20 -1.84 -0.50
CA GLU A 76 -6.08 -2.70 0.69
C GLU A 76 -5.72 -1.87 1.93
N ASP A 77 -4.77 -0.93 1.82
CA ASP A 77 -4.37 -0.05 2.90
C ASP A 77 -5.50 0.90 3.33
N ALA A 78 -6.20 1.50 2.36
CA ALA A 78 -7.32 2.39 2.66
C ALA A 78 -8.46 1.65 3.39
N GLU A 79 -8.85 0.48 2.88
CA GLU A 79 -9.88 -0.36 3.48
C GLU A 79 -9.51 -0.81 4.91
N LEU A 80 -8.23 -1.15 5.12
CA LEU A 80 -7.75 -1.56 6.42
C LEU A 80 -7.87 -0.43 7.46
N PHE A 81 -7.49 0.81 7.09
CA PHE A 81 -7.65 1.97 7.98
C PHE A 81 -9.12 2.34 8.19
N GLU A 82 -9.96 2.28 7.15
CA GLU A 82 -11.39 2.51 7.27
C GLU A 82 -12.03 1.52 8.27
N ASN A 83 -11.69 0.24 8.15
CA ASN A 83 -12.16 -0.81 9.06
C ASN A 83 -11.64 -0.60 10.49
N LEU A 84 -10.39 -0.17 10.64
CA LEU A 84 -9.81 0.15 11.94
C LEU A 84 -10.56 1.30 12.62
N PHE A 85 -10.83 2.37 11.89
CA PHE A 85 -11.57 3.51 12.40
C PHE A 85 -13.01 3.13 12.82
N GLU A 86 -13.72 2.34 12.02
CA GLU A 86 -15.06 1.87 12.39
C GLU A 86 -15.03 0.97 13.64
N LYS A 87 -14.06 0.07 13.75
CA LYS A 87 -13.87 -0.81 14.92
C LYS A 87 -13.68 -0.02 16.22
N TYR A 88 -13.03 1.14 16.16
CA TYR A 88 -12.70 1.96 17.32
C TYR A 88 -13.59 3.18 17.51
N LYS A 89 -14.63 3.33 16.70
CA LYS A 89 -15.65 4.38 16.85
C LYS A 89 -16.27 4.33 18.23
N GLY A 90 -16.18 5.43 18.99
CA GLY A 90 -16.69 5.53 20.35
C GLY A 90 -15.93 4.74 21.42
N ARG A 91 -14.76 4.19 21.08
CA ARG A 91 -13.86 3.48 22.00
C ARG A 91 -12.69 4.36 22.44
N SER A 92 -11.80 3.79 23.25
CA SER A 92 -10.59 4.44 23.72
C SER A 92 -9.66 4.82 22.55
N LEU A 93 -9.27 6.10 22.52
CA LEU A 93 -8.26 6.61 21.60
C LEU A 93 -6.90 5.93 21.79
N LYS A 94 -6.57 5.57 23.01
CA LYS A 94 -5.34 4.87 23.32
C LYS A 94 -5.30 3.52 22.60
N ASP A 95 -6.38 2.76 22.65
CA ASP A 95 -6.46 1.45 22.02
C ASP A 95 -6.42 1.57 20.48
N LEU A 96 -7.04 2.63 19.92
CA LEU A 96 -6.91 2.93 18.48
C LEU A 96 -5.45 3.20 18.09
N ILE A 97 -4.72 4.02 18.86
CA ILE A 97 -3.32 4.36 18.59
C ILE A 97 -2.45 3.09 18.60
N GLU A 98 -2.64 2.24 19.61
CA GLU A 98 -1.89 0.98 19.74
C GLU A 98 -2.14 0.07 18.52
N GLU A 99 -3.40 -0.15 18.16
CA GLU A 99 -3.75 -1.02 17.03
C GLU A 99 -3.34 -0.40 15.68
N ALA A 100 -3.48 0.91 15.52
CA ALA A 100 -3.04 1.60 14.30
C ALA A 100 -1.52 1.50 14.11
N ALA A 101 -0.74 1.70 15.17
CA ALA A 101 0.72 1.57 15.11
C ALA A 101 1.14 0.13 14.77
N GLU A 102 0.52 -0.87 15.41
CA GLU A 102 0.79 -2.28 15.10
C GLU A 102 0.41 -2.63 13.66
N THR A 103 -0.77 -2.19 13.22
CA THR A 103 -1.28 -2.41 11.86
C THR A 103 -0.34 -1.84 10.80
N LEU A 104 0.13 -0.60 10.97
CA LEU A 104 1.09 0.05 10.07
C LEU A 104 2.39 -0.75 9.95
N VAL A 105 2.94 -1.19 11.08
CA VAL A 105 4.17 -1.98 11.09
C VAL A 105 3.97 -3.33 10.42
N GLN A 106 2.87 -4.02 10.69
CA GLN A 106 2.57 -5.34 10.09
C GLN A 106 2.39 -5.28 8.58
N ILE A 107 1.66 -4.29 8.07
CA ILE A 107 1.47 -4.05 6.63
C ILE A 107 2.83 -3.95 5.93
N HIS A 108 3.71 -3.10 6.43
CA HIS A 108 5.00 -2.85 5.80
C HIS A 108 5.99 -4.00 6.02
N ARG A 109 5.90 -4.70 7.14
CA ARG A 109 6.78 -5.83 7.44
C ARG A 109 6.52 -7.03 6.52
N LYS A 110 5.25 -7.36 6.28
CA LYS A 110 4.85 -8.54 5.49
C LYS A 110 5.35 -8.48 4.05
N ASN A 111 5.35 -7.29 3.43
CA ASN A 111 5.69 -7.09 2.02
C ASN A 111 6.65 -5.90 1.83
N ALA A 112 7.62 -5.73 2.72
CA ALA A 112 8.48 -4.55 2.79
C ALA A 112 9.13 -4.19 1.46
N ARG A 113 9.69 -5.19 0.75
CA ARG A 113 10.39 -4.97 -0.52
C ARG A 113 9.45 -4.59 -1.64
N VAL A 114 8.34 -5.33 -1.80
CA VAL A 114 7.32 -5.03 -2.82
C VAL A 114 6.73 -3.65 -2.62
N ARG A 115 6.37 -3.31 -1.38
CA ARG A 115 5.85 -1.99 -1.05
C ARG A 115 6.85 -0.89 -1.35
N GLY A 116 8.14 -1.14 -1.08
CA GLY A 116 9.21 -0.24 -1.47
C GLY A 116 9.23 0.03 -2.97
N VAL A 117 9.19 -1.02 -3.78
CA VAL A 117 9.15 -0.91 -5.25
C VAL A 117 7.90 -0.16 -5.70
N VAL A 118 6.74 -0.49 -5.14
CA VAL A 118 5.45 0.15 -5.46
C VAL A 118 5.50 1.66 -5.18
N TYR A 119 5.89 2.07 -3.97
CA TYR A 119 5.90 3.48 -3.58
C TYR A 119 6.92 4.33 -4.35
N GLN A 120 8.11 3.77 -4.63
CA GLN A 120 9.14 4.46 -5.42
C GLN A 120 8.73 4.72 -6.87
N ASN A 121 7.75 3.99 -7.38
CA ASN A 121 7.33 4.07 -8.76
C ASN A 121 6.01 4.81 -9.00
N PHE A 122 5.32 5.34 -7.96
CA PHE A 122 4.04 6.04 -8.13
C PHE A 122 4.10 7.20 -9.13
N GLU A 123 5.12 8.04 -9.03
CA GLU A 123 5.30 9.17 -9.94
C GLU A 123 5.59 8.69 -11.37
N ARG A 124 6.53 7.76 -11.53
CA ARG A 124 6.89 7.20 -12.83
C ARG A 124 5.69 6.53 -13.52
N LEU A 125 4.83 5.85 -12.75
CA LEU A 125 3.62 5.19 -13.24
C LEU A 125 2.43 6.14 -13.42
N GLY A 126 2.56 7.40 -13.00
CA GLY A 126 1.49 8.39 -13.07
C GLY A 126 0.34 8.14 -12.09
N LEU A 127 0.64 7.57 -10.91
CA LEU A 127 -0.35 7.17 -9.89
C LEU A 127 -0.47 8.17 -8.73
N MET A 128 0.11 9.36 -8.86
CA MET A 128 0.11 10.35 -7.78
C MET A 128 -1.31 10.82 -7.41
N THR A 129 -2.21 10.93 -8.40
CA THR A 129 -3.61 11.31 -8.17
C THR A 129 -4.35 10.23 -7.38
N GLU A 130 -4.17 8.97 -7.75
CA GLU A 130 -4.77 7.82 -7.10
C GLU A 130 -4.24 7.66 -5.65
N ALA A 131 -2.92 7.85 -5.46
CA ALA A 131 -2.32 7.83 -4.13
C ALA A 131 -2.85 8.97 -3.24
N GLN A 132 -3.01 10.17 -3.78
CA GLN A 132 -3.62 11.29 -3.07
C GLN A 132 -5.09 11.03 -2.74
N SER A 133 -5.84 10.41 -3.66
CA SER A 133 -7.24 10.05 -3.45
C SER A 133 -7.40 9.02 -2.31
N ALA A 134 -6.61 7.95 -2.33
CA ALA A 134 -6.62 6.94 -1.27
C ALA A 134 -6.29 7.58 0.11
N ARG A 135 -5.28 8.46 0.14
CA ARG A 135 -4.89 9.18 1.35
C ARG A 135 -6.01 10.11 1.86
N ARG A 136 -6.68 10.84 0.96
CA ARG A 136 -7.83 11.69 1.33
C ARG A 136 -8.97 10.88 1.93
N ARG A 137 -9.28 9.70 1.40
CA ARG A 137 -10.31 8.80 1.97
C ARG A 137 -10.01 8.48 3.44
N ILE A 138 -8.79 8.06 3.74
CA ILE A 138 -8.37 7.75 5.12
C ILE A 138 -8.49 9.01 6.00
N GLN A 139 -8.02 10.15 5.52
CA GLN A 139 -8.06 11.42 6.23
C GLN A 139 -9.50 11.86 6.54
N THR A 140 -10.37 11.88 5.53
CA THR A 140 -11.79 12.28 5.69
C THR A 140 -12.47 11.38 6.71
N LYS A 141 -12.31 10.07 6.58
CA LYS A 141 -12.91 9.11 7.51
C LYS A 141 -12.39 9.29 8.95
N GLY A 142 -11.11 9.54 9.11
CA GLY A 142 -10.51 9.82 10.42
C GLY A 142 -11.07 11.11 11.06
N THR A 143 -11.20 12.19 10.29
CA THR A 143 -11.77 13.45 10.81
C THR A 143 -13.26 13.36 11.11
N GLU A 144 -14.04 12.60 10.35
CA GLU A 144 -15.46 12.34 10.63
C GLU A 144 -15.67 11.58 11.94
N LEU A 145 -14.82 10.58 12.19
CA LEU A 145 -14.97 9.72 13.37
C LEU A 145 -14.37 10.30 14.64
N PHE A 146 -13.36 11.15 14.50
CA PHE A 146 -12.64 11.77 15.61
C PHE A 146 -12.73 13.31 15.51
N SER A 147 -13.88 13.85 15.92
CA SER A 147 -14.11 15.30 15.94
C SER A 147 -13.01 16.03 16.73
N GLY A 148 -12.57 17.18 16.21
CA GLY A 148 -11.51 17.99 16.82
C GLY A 148 -10.09 17.62 16.36
N LEU A 149 -9.91 16.66 15.44
CA LEU A 149 -8.62 16.45 14.78
C LEU A 149 -8.41 17.44 13.65
N ASP A 150 -7.29 18.15 13.70
CA ASP A 150 -6.86 19.00 12.57
C ASP A 150 -6.46 18.12 11.38
N SER A 151 -7.11 18.36 10.24
CA SER A 151 -6.90 17.57 9.03
C SER A 151 -5.50 17.72 8.44
N ALA A 152 -4.86 18.89 8.60
CA ALA A 152 -3.50 19.13 8.13
C ALA A 152 -2.48 18.40 9.02
N LEU A 153 -2.65 18.45 10.34
CA LEU A 153 -1.82 17.69 11.29
C LEU A 153 -1.97 16.20 11.07
N MET A 154 -3.19 15.71 10.83
CA MET A 154 -3.42 14.30 10.49
C MET A 154 -2.66 13.91 9.21
N TRP A 155 -2.71 14.75 8.18
CA TRP A 155 -2.00 14.50 6.93
C TRP A 155 -0.48 14.44 7.13
N VAL A 156 0.09 15.40 7.87
CA VAL A 156 1.53 15.45 8.18
C VAL A 156 1.94 14.22 8.97
N THR A 157 1.17 13.86 10.00
CA THR A 157 1.45 12.71 10.87
C THR A 157 1.43 11.39 10.09
N LEU A 158 0.38 11.13 9.30
CA LEU A 158 0.28 9.92 8.49
C LEU A 158 1.39 9.85 7.43
N THR A 159 1.77 10.99 6.85
CA THR A 159 2.88 11.05 5.89
C THR A 159 4.22 10.74 6.56
N ALA A 160 4.51 11.34 7.71
CA ALA A 160 5.73 11.09 8.46
C ALA A 160 5.84 9.62 8.89
N ILE A 161 4.76 9.05 9.42
CA ILE A 161 4.69 7.64 9.80
C ILE A 161 4.96 6.74 8.59
N SER A 162 4.22 6.93 7.49
CA SER A 162 4.36 6.12 6.28
C SER A 162 5.77 6.20 5.71
N SER A 163 6.37 7.40 5.68
CA SER A 163 7.74 7.62 5.21
C SER A 163 8.77 6.94 6.10
N THR A 164 8.58 6.97 7.42
CA THR A 164 9.47 6.33 8.39
C THR A 164 9.42 4.81 8.27
N VAL A 165 8.22 4.24 8.23
CA VAL A 165 8.05 2.78 8.10
C VAL A 165 8.54 2.30 6.74
N PHE A 166 8.33 3.10 5.70
CA PHE A 166 8.89 2.85 4.38
C PHE A 166 10.42 2.85 4.40
N ALA A 167 11.06 3.88 4.98
CA ALA A 167 12.52 3.96 5.11
C ALA A 167 13.07 2.74 5.87
N MET A 168 12.41 2.33 6.97
CA MET A 168 12.75 1.13 7.71
C MET A 168 12.70 -0.13 6.83
N SER A 169 11.72 -0.23 5.94
CA SER A 169 11.56 -1.37 5.05
C SER A 169 12.68 -1.49 4.00
N GLN A 170 13.36 -0.38 3.67
CA GLN A 170 14.47 -0.34 2.71
C GLN A 170 15.82 -0.78 3.32
N LEU A 171 15.93 -0.83 4.64
CA LEU A 171 17.13 -1.31 5.30
C LEU A 171 17.33 -2.81 5.05
N SER A 172 18.58 -3.27 5.13
CA SER A 172 18.87 -4.70 5.13
C SER A 172 18.22 -5.39 6.34
N PRO A 173 17.84 -6.68 6.25
CA PRO A 173 17.05 -7.35 7.29
C PRO A 173 17.64 -7.22 8.71
N GLN A 174 18.98 -7.28 8.86
CA GLN A 174 19.66 -7.14 10.15
C GLN A 174 19.58 -5.73 10.76
N HIS A 175 19.31 -4.70 9.95
CA HIS A 175 19.19 -3.31 10.40
C HIS A 175 17.74 -2.85 10.61
N ARG A 176 16.76 -3.70 10.32
CA ARG A 176 15.33 -3.37 10.52
C ARG A 176 14.95 -3.51 11.98
N ASN A 177 14.67 -2.38 12.61
CA ASN A 177 14.13 -2.35 13.96
C ASN A 177 12.63 -2.02 13.93
N TRP A 178 11.79 -3.05 13.81
CA TRP A 178 10.34 -2.87 13.73
C TRP A 178 9.71 -2.43 15.06
N GLU A 179 10.36 -2.71 16.19
CA GLU A 179 9.91 -2.21 17.48
C GLU A 179 10.11 -0.70 17.59
N PHE A 180 11.25 -0.20 17.15
CA PHE A 180 11.50 1.24 17.04
C PHE A 180 10.46 1.91 16.12
N ALA A 181 10.20 1.34 14.94
CA ALA A 181 9.19 1.87 14.02
C ALA A 181 7.79 1.91 14.66
N ARG A 182 7.39 0.87 15.38
CA ARG A 182 6.14 0.81 16.12
C ARG A 182 6.04 1.91 17.19
N ASN A 183 7.08 2.07 17.98
CA ASN A 183 7.11 3.08 19.04
C ASN A 183 7.03 4.49 18.46
N LEU A 184 7.71 4.75 17.34
CA LEU A 184 7.63 6.05 16.67
C LEU A 184 6.22 6.31 16.10
N CYS A 185 5.60 5.32 15.47
CA CYS A 185 4.21 5.43 15.02
C CYS A 185 3.26 5.75 16.17
N ARG A 186 3.40 5.06 17.30
CA ARG A 186 2.60 5.27 18.52
C ARG A 186 2.77 6.69 19.06
N GLN A 187 4.00 7.19 19.15
CA GLN A 187 4.29 8.54 19.62
C GLN A 187 3.70 9.61 18.68
N ALA A 188 3.90 9.47 17.37
CA ALA A 188 3.36 10.40 16.38
C ALA A 188 1.82 10.46 16.41
N LEU A 189 1.16 9.31 16.47
CA LEU A 189 -0.31 9.24 16.61
C LEU A 189 -0.78 9.82 17.95
N GLY A 190 -0.05 9.56 19.05
CA GLY A 190 -0.34 10.14 20.35
C GLY A 190 -0.26 11.66 20.37
N LEU A 191 0.76 12.26 19.73
CA LEU A 191 0.90 13.71 19.60
C LEU A 191 -0.25 14.32 18.77
N LEU A 192 -0.62 13.67 17.66
CA LEU A 192 -1.77 14.11 16.84
C LEU A 192 -3.06 14.13 17.70
N MET A 193 -3.27 13.11 18.52
CA MET A 193 -4.46 13.02 19.35
C MET A 193 -4.44 14.02 20.51
N ALA A 194 -3.26 14.36 21.04
CA ALA A 194 -3.10 15.39 22.08
C ALA A 194 -3.29 16.82 21.56
N SER A 195 -3.18 17.05 20.24
CA SER A 195 -3.39 18.35 19.60
C SER A 195 -4.88 18.71 19.40
N ARG A 196 -5.80 17.90 19.93
CA ARG A 196 -7.23 18.26 19.96
C ARG A 196 -7.43 19.52 20.78
N ALA A 197 -7.89 20.57 20.14
CA ALA A 197 -8.31 21.81 20.79
C ALA A 197 -9.69 21.63 21.42
#